data_e00fdc785ea6ba319d32dd8dc312ce0e
#
_entry.id   e00fdc785ea6ba319d32dd8dc312ce0e
#
_cell.length_a   1.000
_cell.length_b   1.000
_cell.length_c   1.000
_cell.angle_alpha   90.00
_cell.angle_beta   90.00
_cell.angle_gamma   90.00
#
_symmetry.space_group_name_H-M   'P 1'
#
loop_
_entity.id
_entity.type
_entity.pdbx_description
1 polymer ?
#
loop_
_entity_poly.entity_id
_entity_poly.type
_entity_poly.pdbx_seq_one_letter_code
_entity_poly.pdbx_strand_id
1 'polypeptide(L)'
;KTSSKRMSEILSILKKHDVGHGISPEKAVAILEDLGPTYVKMGQIASNRSDLLPKDYCEAFEKLRANVAPIPFAEVIEIIERAYGKPWNTVFSSIEEKPLGSASIAQVHKATLLDGSSVAVKVRRPGIVDRMAEDIMLMKHALALAAFTTDSNDNMVLTAEGFVAEIERTTANELDFTVELNNLVRFYNDMEHQPGVTSPLPYPQFTCDNVLVMEFVEGESIDKVAIADKERASKLGERLAQSYITQVVDNGFFHADPHPGNILVKDELICWIDLGMTGSLTSGERALVNRALEALATHNVFDLKEALLGLTKAKGPIDHGRLMGQISTLLNQYGTTDMSDLNIGTALLEIIELLRSQNLVMTPSVTM
;
A
#
# COMPACT_ATOMS: atom_id res chain seq x y z
N LYS A 1 -21.43 23.49 10.95
CA LYS A 1 -22.59 23.15 10.08
C LYS A 1 -22.29 21.98 9.14
N THR A 2 -21.07 21.83 8.64
CA THR A 2 -20.65 20.75 7.72
C THR A 2 -20.61 19.41 8.46
N SER A 3 -19.96 19.35 9.60
CA SER A 3 -19.81 18.14 10.44
C SER A 3 -21.15 17.52 10.87
N SER A 4 -22.16 18.34 11.16
CA SER A 4 -23.52 17.86 11.49
C SER A 4 -24.21 17.19 10.29
N LYS A 5 -24.00 17.73 9.07
CA LYS A 5 -24.55 17.14 7.83
C LYS A 5 -23.86 15.79 7.53
N ARG A 6 -22.54 15.74 7.66
CA ARG A 6 -21.77 14.52 7.43
C ARG A 6 -22.11 13.43 8.44
N MET A 7 -22.28 13.76 9.70
CA MET A 7 -22.75 12.83 10.73
C MET A 7 -24.14 12.27 10.40
N SER A 8 -25.06 13.12 9.93
CA SER A 8 -26.39 12.67 9.50
C SER A 8 -26.34 11.71 8.30
N GLU A 9 -25.44 11.97 7.33
CA GLU A 9 -25.19 11.08 6.20
C GLU A 9 -24.67 9.72 6.67
N ILE A 10 -23.67 9.69 7.54
CA ILE A 10 -23.11 8.47 8.13
C ILE A 10 -24.20 7.65 8.83
N LEU A 11 -24.98 8.30 9.70
CA LEU A 11 -26.07 7.62 10.41
C LEU A 11 -27.15 7.08 9.47
N SER A 12 -27.45 7.79 8.38
CA SER A 12 -28.39 7.31 7.36
C SER A 12 -27.89 6.05 6.65
N ILE A 13 -26.58 6.01 6.31
CA ILE A 13 -25.96 4.85 5.68
C ILE A 13 -25.94 3.64 6.64
N LEU A 14 -25.56 3.85 7.89
CA LEU A 14 -25.57 2.78 8.91
C LEU A 14 -26.98 2.23 9.12
N LYS A 15 -28.00 3.08 9.12
CA LYS A 15 -29.40 2.67 9.21
C LYS A 15 -29.86 1.91 7.96
N LYS A 16 -29.47 2.34 6.77
CA LYS A 16 -29.76 1.66 5.49
C LYS A 16 -29.25 0.22 5.50
N HIS A 17 -28.08 0.00 6.07
CA HIS A 17 -27.45 -1.32 6.16
C HIS A 17 -27.86 -2.15 7.39
N ASP A 18 -28.78 -1.65 8.23
CA ASP A 18 -29.29 -2.36 9.39
C ASP A 18 -28.18 -3.00 10.26
N VAL A 19 -27.26 -2.14 10.73
CA VAL A 19 -26.07 -2.58 11.48
C VAL A 19 -26.41 -3.18 12.86
N GLY A 20 -27.62 -2.94 13.37
CA GLY A 20 -28.10 -3.48 14.65
C GLY A 20 -28.25 -5.01 14.68
N HIS A 21 -28.36 -5.67 13.53
CA HIS A 21 -28.50 -7.12 13.40
C HIS A 21 -27.21 -7.84 12.98
N GLY A 22 -26.07 -7.23 13.22
CA GLY A 22 -24.75 -7.77 12.88
C GLY A 22 -24.24 -7.28 11.51
N ILE A 23 -22.94 -7.37 11.34
CA ILE A 23 -22.23 -6.93 10.15
C ILE A 23 -21.46 -8.13 9.61
N SER A 24 -21.83 -8.66 8.44
CA SER A 24 -21.03 -9.65 7.72
C SER A 24 -19.87 -8.97 6.99
N PRO A 25 -18.83 -9.69 6.55
CA PRO A 25 -17.75 -9.13 5.75
C PRO A 25 -18.23 -8.38 4.50
N GLU A 26 -19.19 -8.94 3.76
CA GLU A 26 -19.76 -8.32 2.54
C GLU A 26 -20.55 -7.06 2.88
N LYS A 27 -21.31 -7.11 3.98
CA LYS A 27 -22.06 -5.95 4.49
C LYS A 27 -21.11 -4.83 4.93
N ALA A 28 -20.00 -5.18 5.55
CA ALA A 28 -18.96 -4.23 5.94
C ALA A 28 -18.36 -3.53 4.70
N VAL A 29 -18.04 -4.27 3.64
CA VAL A 29 -17.57 -3.72 2.36
C VAL A 29 -18.59 -2.71 1.81
N ALA A 30 -19.86 -3.10 1.71
CA ALA A 30 -20.92 -2.22 1.18
C ALA A 30 -21.10 -0.95 2.02
N ILE A 31 -20.96 -1.02 3.35
CA ILE A 31 -21.00 0.13 4.24
C ILE A 31 -19.82 1.07 3.95
N LEU A 32 -18.61 0.54 3.85
CA LEU A 32 -17.40 1.34 3.60
C LEU A 32 -17.45 2.03 2.23
N GLU A 33 -17.96 1.35 1.21
CA GLU A 33 -18.15 1.93 -0.14
C GLU A 33 -19.20 3.05 -0.12
N ASP A 34 -20.35 2.85 0.53
CA ASP A 34 -21.39 3.86 0.66
C ASP A 34 -20.92 5.08 1.49
N LEU A 35 -20.10 4.87 2.51
CA LEU A 35 -19.51 5.94 3.33
C LEU A 35 -18.50 6.79 2.54
N GLY A 36 -17.87 6.20 1.54
CA GLY A 36 -17.03 6.89 0.57
C GLY A 36 -15.53 6.80 0.81
N PRO A 37 -14.74 7.67 0.14
CA PRO A 37 -13.29 7.49 -0.06
C PRO A 37 -12.47 7.25 1.21
N THR A 38 -12.73 8.01 2.27
CA THR A 38 -12.03 7.89 3.56
C THR A 38 -12.22 6.50 4.16
N TYR A 39 -13.45 6.00 4.15
CA TYR A 39 -13.81 4.71 4.73
C TYR A 39 -13.36 3.54 3.86
N VAL A 40 -13.39 3.70 2.53
CA VAL A 40 -12.78 2.74 1.60
C VAL A 40 -11.28 2.63 1.89
N LYS A 41 -10.58 3.74 2.06
CA LYS A 41 -9.16 3.75 2.42
C LYS A 41 -8.90 3.10 3.78
N MET A 42 -9.74 3.40 4.76
CA MET A 42 -9.70 2.74 6.06
C MET A 42 -9.80 1.22 5.93
N GLY A 43 -10.74 0.73 5.13
CA GLY A 43 -10.89 -0.71 4.88
C GLY A 43 -9.69 -1.32 4.17
N GLN A 44 -9.09 -0.63 3.20
CA GLN A 44 -7.87 -1.06 2.52
C GLN A 44 -6.66 -1.16 3.48
N ILE A 45 -6.50 -0.20 4.40
CA ILE A 45 -5.48 -0.30 5.46
C ILE A 45 -5.80 -1.47 6.40
N ALA A 46 -7.07 -1.62 6.78
CA ALA A 46 -7.54 -2.67 7.67
C ALA A 46 -7.40 -4.08 7.08
N SER A 47 -7.43 -4.24 5.75
CA SER A 47 -7.24 -5.55 5.10
C SER A 47 -5.91 -6.20 5.43
N ASN A 48 -4.88 -5.41 5.67
CA ASN A 48 -3.55 -5.86 6.06
C ASN A 48 -3.39 -6.06 7.59
N ARG A 49 -4.43 -5.78 8.37
CA ARG A 49 -4.41 -5.78 9.84
C ARG A 49 -5.16 -6.99 10.42
N SER A 50 -4.69 -8.19 10.09
CA SER A 50 -5.21 -9.44 10.67
C SER A 50 -4.96 -9.58 12.19
N ASP A 51 -4.19 -8.67 12.78
CA ASP A 51 -4.08 -8.50 14.23
C ASP A 51 -5.30 -7.78 14.85
N LEU A 52 -6.07 -7.05 14.04
CA LEU A 52 -7.27 -6.29 14.45
C LEU A 52 -8.57 -6.94 14.00
N LEU A 53 -8.57 -7.59 12.85
CA LEU A 53 -9.76 -8.11 12.20
C LEU A 53 -9.66 -9.62 11.93
N PRO A 54 -10.79 -10.34 11.98
CA PRO A 54 -10.86 -11.72 11.51
C PRO A 54 -10.46 -11.83 10.04
N LYS A 55 -9.91 -12.99 9.65
CA LYS A 55 -9.37 -13.25 8.32
C LYS A 55 -10.38 -13.01 7.19
N ASP A 56 -11.63 -13.42 7.38
CA ASP A 56 -12.72 -13.25 6.43
C ASP A 56 -13.04 -11.76 6.13
N TYR A 57 -12.91 -10.88 7.12
CA TYR A 57 -13.01 -9.43 6.92
C TYR A 57 -11.81 -8.87 6.16
N CYS A 58 -10.59 -9.31 6.48
CA CYS A 58 -9.40 -8.90 5.75
C CYS A 58 -9.51 -9.27 4.26
N GLU A 59 -9.89 -10.52 3.95
CA GLU A 59 -10.10 -11.00 2.57
C GLU A 59 -11.21 -10.24 1.83
N ALA A 60 -12.27 -9.85 2.54
CA ALA A 60 -13.34 -9.05 1.95
C ALA A 60 -12.87 -7.64 1.65
N PHE A 61 -12.10 -7.03 2.54
CA PHE A 61 -11.60 -5.65 2.40
C PHE A 61 -10.51 -5.51 1.32
N GLU A 62 -9.78 -6.56 0.98
CA GLU A 62 -8.89 -6.60 -0.19
C GLU A 62 -9.63 -6.31 -1.51
N LYS A 63 -10.94 -6.58 -1.54
CA LYS A 63 -11.80 -6.36 -2.72
C LYS A 63 -12.34 -4.93 -2.81
N LEU A 64 -12.13 -4.11 -1.76
CA LEU A 64 -12.58 -2.72 -1.76
C LEU A 64 -11.98 -1.95 -2.93
N ARG A 65 -12.85 -1.44 -3.76
CA ARG A 65 -12.52 -0.57 -4.89
C ARG A 65 -13.26 0.73 -4.73
N ALA A 66 -12.54 1.83 -4.78
CA ALA A 66 -13.17 3.13 -4.91
C ALA A 66 -13.58 3.30 -6.37
N ASN A 67 -14.76 2.78 -6.73
CA ASN A 67 -15.34 3.04 -8.03
C ASN A 67 -16.00 4.41 -8.00
N VAL A 68 -15.20 5.45 -8.16
CA VAL A 68 -15.67 6.86 -8.11
C VAL A 68 -15.84 7.37 -9.53
N ALA A 69 -16.99 8.00 -9.79
CA ALA A 69 -17.24 8.63 -11.09
C ALA A 69 -16.11 9.60 -11.47
N PRO A 70 -15.70 9.62 -12.74
CA PRO A 70 -14.69 10.56 -13.21
C PRO A 70 -15.04 12.01 -12.91
N ILE A 71 -14.03 12.82 -12.61
CA ILE A 71 -14.15 14.27 -12.55
C ILE A 71 -14.41 14.76 -13.97
N PRO A 72 -15.31 15.72 -14.21
CA PRO A 72 -15.48 16.34 -15.52
C PRO A 72 -14.16 16.91 -16.04
N PHE A 73 -13.88 16.72 -17.33
CA PHE A 73 -12.59 17.14 -17.92
C PHE A 73 -12.32 18.64 -17.75
N ALA A 74 -13.35 19.48 -17.88
CA ALA A 74 -13.22 20.91 -17.66
C ALA A 74 -12.69 21.23 -16.23
N GLU A 75 -13.16 20.50 -15.22
CA GLU A 75 -12.71 20.66 -13.84
C GLU A 75 -11.25 20.17 -13.65
N VAL A 76 -10.86 19.10 -14.35
CA VAL A 76 -9.45 18.65 -14.38
C VAL A 76 -8.54 19.75 -14.90
N ILE A 77 -8.92 20.40 -15.99
CA ILE A 77 -8.17 21.53 -16.57
C ILE A 77 -8.08 22.70 -15.57
N GLU A 78 -9.19 23.07 -14.92
CA GLU A 78 -9.19 24.12 -13.90
C GLU A 78 -8.26 23.83 -12.73
N ILE A 79 -8.20 22.57 -12.28
CA ILE A 79 -7.28 22.15 -11.20
C ILE A 79 -5.83 22.33 -11.66
N ILE A 80 -5.48 21.85 -12.85
CA ILE A 80 -4.13 21.97 -13.41
C ILE A 80 -3.73 23.45 -13.55
N GLU A 81 -4.58 24.28 -14.14
CA GLU A 81 -4.30 25.72 -14.34
C GLU A 81 -4.16 26.46 -13.01
N ARG A 82 -4.98 26.14 -12.02
CA ARG A 82 -4.87 26.70 -10.67
C ARG A 82 -3.58 26.27 -9.98
N ALA A 83 -3.21 25.02 -10.12
CA ALA A 83 -1.97 24.48 -9.56
C ALA A 83 -0.73 25.15 -10.15
N TYR A 84 -0.74 25.42 -11.45
CA TYR A 84 0.40 26.02 -12.16
C TYR A 84 0.39 27.56 -12.17
N GLY A 85 -0.77 28.18 -11.88
CA GLY A 85 -0.92 29.63 -11.99
C GLY A 85 -0.82 30.15 -13.44
N LYS A 86 -1.00 29.28 -14.44
CA LYS A 86 -0.88 29.57 -15.88
C LYS A 86 -1.72 28.59 -16.70
N PRO A 87 -2.07 28.93 -17.97
CA PRO A 87 -2.82 28.04 -18.85
C PRO A 87 -2.11 26.69 -19.04
N TRP A 88 -2.89 25.61 -19.04
CA TRP A 88 -2.38 24.23 -19.16
C TRP A 88 -1.55 24.00 -20.43
N ASN A 89 -1.93 24.66 -21.53
CA ASN A 89 -1.26 24.56 -22.83
C ASN A 89 0.13 25.23 -22.89
N THR A 90 0.56 25.86 -21.80
CA THR A 90 1.95 26.31 -21.63
C THR A 90 2.89 25.20 -21.17
N VAL A 91 2.35 24.04 -20.80
CA VAL A 91 3.11 22.86 -20.34
C VAL A 91 2.83 21.66 -21.24
N PHE A 92 1.58 21.45 -21.59
CA PHE A 92 1.14 20.31 -22.39
C PHE A 92 0.72 20.74 -23.81
N SER A 93 1.06 19.95 -24.82
CA SER A 93 0.54 20.09 -26.16
C SER A 93 -0.87 19.47 -26.29
N SER A 94 -1.13 18.42 -25.48
CA SER A 94 -2.46 17.79 -25.41
C SER A 94 -2.64 17.08 -24.05
N ILE A 95 -3.91 16.99 -23.63
CA ILE A 95 -4.33 16.13 -22.50
C ILE A 95 -5.55 15.35 -23.00
N GLU A 96 -5.53 14.02 -22.86
CA GLU A 96 -6.66 13.17 -23.27
C GLU A 96 -7.85 13.38 -22.31
N GLU A 97 -9.03 13.59 -22.86
CA GLU A 97 -10.24 13.83 -22.08
C GLU A 97 -10.66 12.60 -21.28
N LYS A 98 -10.51 11.42 -21.89
CA LYS A 98 -10.82 10.15 -21.21
C LYS A 98 -9.72 9.81 -20.21
N PRO A 99 -10.04 9.64 -18.91
CA PRO A 99 -9.04 9.26 -17.92
C PRO A 99 -8.54 7.84 -18.16
N LEU A 100 -7.26 7.62 -17.85
CA LEU A 100 -6.64 6.28 -17.75
C LEU A 100 -7.20 5.50 -16.56
N GLY A 101 -7.48 6.19 -15.46
CA GLY A 101 -8.03 5.63 -14.24
C GLY A 101 -8.63 6.71 -13.36
N SER A 102 -9.60 6.31 -12.57
CA SER A 102 -10.29 7.17 -11.60
C SER A 102 -10.40 6.44 -10.28
N ALA A 103 -9.71 6.94 -9.26
CA ALA A 103 -9.65 6.37 -7.93
C ALA A 103 -10.26 7.31 -6.89
N SER A 104 -10.25 6.90 -5.63
CA SER A 104 -10.86 7.64 -4.51
C SER A 104 -10.31 9.04 -4.34
N ILE A 105 -9.00 9.20 -4.48
CA ILE A 105 -8.26 10.44 -4.20
C ILE A 105 -7.93 11.22 -5.47
N ALA A 106 -7.72 10.51 -6.58
CA ALA A 106 -7.17 11.10 -7.80
C ALA A 106 -7.76 10.50 -9.07
N GLN A 107 -7.52 11.21 -10.15
CA GLN A 107 -7.80 10.79 -11.52
C GLN A 107 -6.54 10.97 -12.35
N VAL A 108 -6.27 10.02 -13.26
CA VAL A 108 -5.06 10.03 -14.09
C VAL A 108 -5.43 10.19 -15.56
N HIS A 109 -4.76 11.11 -16.23
CA HIS A 109 -4.91 11.35 -17.67
C HIS A 109 -3.59 11.14 -18.40
N LYS A 110 -3.69 10.64 -19.64
CA LYS A 110 -2.55 10.66 -20.55
C LYS A 110 -2.44 12.06 -21.17
N ALA A 111 -1.21 12.55 -21.24
CA ALA A 111 -0.93 13.85 -21.82
C ALA A 111 0.38 13.81 -22.62
N THR A 112 0.61 14.84 -23.42
CA THR A 112 1.86 15.06 -24.15
C THR A 112 2.43 16.41 -23.76
N LEU A 113 3.68 16.45 -23.37
CA LEU A 113 4.39 17.70 -23.10
C LEU A 113 4.69 18.47 -24.40
N LEU A 114 5.11 19.72 -24.27
CA LEU A 114 5.47 20.55 -25.44
C LEU A 114 6.70 20.01 -26.20
N ASP A 115 7.56 19.23 -25.54
CA ASP A 115 8.71 18.56 -26.18
C ASP A 115 8.33 17.23 -26.87
N GLY A 116 7.07 16.82 -26.81
CA GLY A 116 6.57 15.57 -27.39
C GLY A 116 6.60 14.37 -26.44
N SER A 117 7.11 14.51 -25.21
CA SER A 117 7.15 13.42 -24.23
C SER A 117 5.74 13.01 -23.80
N SER A 118 5.47 11.70 -23.80
CA SER A 118 4.20 11.14 -23.33
C SER A 118 4.23 10.97 -21.82
N VAL A 119 3.26 11.54 -21.10
CA VAL A 119 3.20 11.57 -19.64
C VAL A 119 1.85 11.13 -19.10
N ALA A 120 1.85 10.62 -17.89
CA ALA A 120 0.67 10.43 -17.07
C ALA A 120 0.57 11.60 -16.07
N VAL A 121 -0.59 12.23 -16.04
CA VAL A 121 -0.91 13.37 -15.16
C VAL A 121 -1.94 12.92 -14.15
N LYS A 122 -1.52 12.79 -12.90
CA LYS A 122 -2.39 12.44 -11.77
C LYS A 122 -2.87 13.72 -11.12
N VAL A 123 -4.19 13.90 -11.03
CA VAL A 123 -4.82 15.10 -10.51
C VAL A 123 -5.65 14.75 -9.29
N ARG A 124 -5.41 15.44 -8.17
CA ARG A 124 -6.16 15.23 -6.93
C ARG A 124 -7.58 15.73 -7.06
N ARG A 125 -8.54 14.95 -6.55
CA ARG A 125 -9.95 15.32 -6.55
C ARG A 125 -10.20 16.58 -5.72
N PRO A 126 -11.05 17.49 -6.21
CA PRO A 126 -11.40 18.70 -5.46
C PRO A 126 -12.19 18.34 -4.19
N GLY A 127 -11.94 19.07 -3.12
CA GLY A 127 -12.63 18.90 -1.82
C GLY A 127 -12.32 17.61 -1.08
N ILE A 128 -11.47 16.71 -1.61
CA ILE A 128 -11.15 15.42 -0.97
C ILE A 128 -10.37 15.62 0.33
N VAL A 129 -9.49 16.61 0.40
CA VAL A 129 -8.71 16.94 1.59
C VAL A 129 -9.62 17.28 2.77
N ASP A 130 -10.55 18.22 2.54
CA ASP A 130 -11.49 18.67 3.57
C ASP A 130 -12.42 17.53 4.01
N ARG A 131 -12.90 16.72 3.06
CA ARG A 131 -13.78 15.58 3.35
C ARG A 131 -13.07 14.52 4.19
N MET A 132 -11.84 14.16 3.83
CA MET A 132 -11.07 13.18 4.60
C MET A 132 -10.71 13.68 5.99
N ALA A 133 -10.33 14.95 6.12
CA ALA A 133 -10.07 15.58 7.42
C ALA A 133 -11.32 15.58 8.31
N GLU A 134 -12.50 15.88 7.75
CA GLU A 134 -13.77 15.86 8.48
C GLU A 134 -14.12 14.44 8.95
N ASP A 135 -13.99 13.44 8.09
CA ASP A 135 -14.27 12.05 8.43
C ASP A 135 -13.33 11.55 9.55
N ILE A 136 -12.02 11.83 9.45
CA ILE A 136 -11.05 11.47 10.49
C ILE A 136 -11.34 12.14 11.82
N MET A 137 -11.73 13.42 11.78
CA MET A 137 -12.13 14.15 12.98
C MET A 137 -13.37 13.51 13.64
N LEU A 138 -14.37 13.10 12.85
CA LEU A 138 -15.55 12.40 13.37
C LEU A 138 -15.20 11.04 13.98
N MET A 139 -14.28 10.30 13.38
CA MET A 139 -13.78 9.03 13.96
C MET A 139 -13.11 9.28 15.32
N LYS A 140 -12.23 10.29 15.41
CA LYS A 140 -11.56 10.66 16.67
C LYS A 140 -12.56 11.05 17.76
N HIS A 141 -13.60 11.82 17.43
CA HIS A 141 -14.65 12.19 18.38
C HIS A 141 -15.45 10.97 18.83
N ALA A 142 -15.79 10.04 17.93
CA ALA A 142 -16.49 8.81 18.29
C ALA A 142 -15.67 7.95 19.25
N LEU A 143 -14.35 7.83 19.02
CA LEU A 143 -13.43 7.11 19.90
C LEU A 143 -13.31 7.79 21.28
N ALA A 144 -13.18 9.11 21.31
CA ALA A 144 -13.13 9.85 22.56
C ALA A 144 -14.41 9.66 23.40
N LEU A 145 -15.59 9.64 22.76
CA LEU A 145 -16.84 9.33 23.45
C LEU A 145 -16.89 7.88 23.97
N ALA A 146 -16.40 6.92 23.17
CA ALA A 146 -16.32 5.52 23.60
C ALA A 146 -15.38 5.36 24.81
N ALA A 147 -14.25 6.06 24.83
CA ALA A 147 -13.29 6.05 25.94
C ALA A 147 -13.88 6.59 27.25
N PHE A 148 -14.84 7.52 27.21
CA PHE A 148 -15.55 8.00 28.40
C PHE A 148 -16.55 6.99 28.98
N THR A 149 -17.00 6.04 28.18
CA THR A 149 -18.03 5.05 28.56
C THR A 149 -17.44 3.68 28.90
N THR A 150 -16.18 3.43 28.58
CA THR A 150 -15.41 2.21 28.87
C THR A 150 -14.30 2.51 29.87
N ASP A 151 -13.88 1.49 30.63
CA ASP A 151 -12.71 1.64 31.51
C ASP A 151 -11.47 2.06 30.70
N SER A 152 -10.78 3.12 31.17
CA SER A 152 -9.65 3.75 30.47
C SER A 152 -8.42 2.86 30.22
N ASN A 153 -8.48 1.59 30.61
CA ASN A 153 -7.48 0.55 30.36
C ASN A 153 -7.92 -0.50 29.34
N ASP A 154 -9.00 -0.25 28.60
CA ASP A 154 -9.47 -1.19 27.58
C ASP A 154 -8.48 -1.16 26.38
N ASN A 155 -7.74 -2.26 26.20
CA ASN A 155 -6.80 -2.45 25.09
C ASN A 155 -7.44 -2.20 23.72
N MET A 156 -8.76 -2.38 23.60
CA MET A 156 -9.50 -2.18 22.36
C MET A 156 -9.57 -0.69 21.97
N VAL A 157 -9.77 0.21 22.93
CA VAL A 157 -9.82 1.67 22.66
C VAL A 157 -8.44 2.17 22.24
N LEU A 158 -7.38 1.78 22.96
CA LEU A 158 -5.99 2.15 22.61
C LEU A 158 -5.58 1.63 21.22
N THR A 159 -6.04 0.44 20.86
CA THR A 159 -5.78 -0.14 19.54
C THR A 159 -6.53 0.62 18.44
N ALA A 160 -7.78 1.03 18.69
CA ALA A 160 -8.57 1.81 17.75
C ALA A 160 -8.02 3.24 17.56
N GLU A 161 -7.54 3.88 18.63
CA GLU A 161 -6.85 5.18 18.54
C GLU A 161 -5.58 5.08 17.70
N GLY A 162 -4.76 4.05 17.91
CA GLY A 162 -3.57 3.78 17.10
C GLY A 162 -3.91 3.56 15.62
N PHE A 163 -4.99 2.85 15.33
CA PHE A 163 -5.46 2.62 13.98
C PHE A 163 -5.96 3.89 13.29
N VAL A 164 -6.72 4.75 13.98
CA VAL A 164 -7.16 6.03 13.41
C VAL A 164 -5.97 6.97 13.18
N ALA A 165 -4.96 6.97 14.05
CA ALA A 165 -3.73 7.72 13.83
C ALA A 165 -2.95 7.21 12.60
N GLU A 166 -2.93 5.91 12.35
CA GLU A 166 -2.35 5.32 11.15
C GLU A 166 -3.11 5.75 9.88
N ILE A 167 -4.45 5.72 9.91
CA ILE A 167 -5.29 6.21 8.81
C ILE A 167 -4.98 7.69 8.52
N GLU A 168 -4.92 8.53 9.54
CA GLU A 168 -4.62 9.96 9.38
C GLU A 168 -3.26 10.19 8.71
N ARG A 169 -2.23 9.51 9.18
CA ARG A 169 -0.87 9.63 8.64
C ARG A 169 -0.80 9.14 7.18
N THR A 170 -1.35 7.97 6.89
CA THR A 170 -1.34 7.39 5.55
C THR A 170 -2.14 8.26 4.58
N THR A 171 -3.31 8.73 5.00
CA THR A 171 -4.15 9.63 4.20
C THR A 171 -3.44 10.96 3.92
N ALA A 172 -2.78 11.56 4.91
CA ALA A 172 -2.02 12.81 4.71
C ALA A 172 -0.91 12.64 3.65
N ASN A 173 -0.18 11.52 3.69
CA ASN A 173 0.86 11.22 2.71
C ASN A 173 0.29 11.02 1.29
N GLU A 174 -0.84 10.36 1.15
CA GLU A 174 -1.47 10.14 -0.16
C GLU A 174 -2.12 11.40 -0.76
N LEU A 175 -2.53 12.34 0.09
CA LEU A 175 -3.12 13.59 -0.36
C LEU A 175 -2.06 14.60 -0.84
N ASP A 176 -0.80 14.42 -0.50
CA ASP A 176 0.30 15.28 -0.94
C ASP A 176 1.16 14.55 -1.98
N PHE A 177 0.97 14.88 -3.25
CA PHE A 177 1.69 14.23 -4.35
C PHE A 177 3.18 14.54 -4.39
N THR A 178 3.66 15.50 -3.59
CA THR A 178 5.11 15.71 -3.44
C THR A 178 5.76 14.55 -2.68
N VAL A 179 5.02 13.87 -1.82
CA VAL A 179 5.48 12.65 -1.14
C VAL A 179 5.66 11.52 -2.16
N GLU A 180 4.66 11.28 -3.01
CA GLU A 180 4.75 10.27 -4.08
C GLU A 180 5.84 10.61 -5.09
N LEU A 181 6.01 11.89 -5.44
CA LEU A 181 7.12 12.34 -6.29
C LEU A 181 8.49 11.99 -5.67
N ASN A 182 8.69 12.27 -4.39
CA ASN A 182 9.95 11.97 -3.71
C ASN A 182 10.23 10.46 -3.69
N ASN A 183 9.19 9.65 -3.44
CA ASN A 183 9.28 8.20 -3.54
C ASN A 183 9.66 7.76 -4.96
N LEU A 184 8.99 8.31 -5.97
CA LEU A 184 9.25 8.00 -7.38
C LEU A 184 10.68 8.37 -7.79
N VAL A 185 11.16 9.54 -7.41
CA VAL A 185 12.55 9.99 -7.70
C VAL A 185 13.55 9.04 -7.07
N ARG A 186 13.37 8.69 -5.79
CA ARG A 186 14.26 7.75 -5.11
C ARG A 186 14.23 6.37 -5.77
N PHE A 187 13.02 5.85 -6.01
CA PHE A 187 12.83 4.54 -6.61
C PHE A 187 13.40 4.46 -8.03
N TYR A 188 13.19 5.50 -8.84
CA TYR A 188 13.76 5.60 -10.19
C TYR A 188 15.29 5.52 -10.18
N ASN A 189 15.94 6.25 -9.28
CA ASN A 189 17.40 6.22 -9.12
C ASN A 189 17.89 4.84 -8.64
N ASP A 190 17.16 4.20 -7.72
CA ASP A 190 17.50 2.86 -7.22
C ASP A 190 17.37 1.79 -8.32
N MET A 191 16.39 1.95 -9.26
CA MET A 191 16.20 1.01 -10.37
C MET A 191 17.24 1.15 -11.48
N GLU A 192 17.90 2.30 -11.63
CA GLU A 192 18.90 2.54 -12.66
C GLU A 192 20.03 1.49 -12.67
N HIS A 193 20.30 0.87 -11.54
CA HIS A 193 21.32 -0.16 -11.36
C HIS A 193 20.79 -1.60 -11.44
N GLN A 194 19.49 -1.78 -11.73
CA GLN A 194 18.87 -3.10 -11.84
C GLN A 194 18.55 -3.46 -13.31
N PRO A 195 19.30 -4.40 -13.94
CA PRO A 195 19.02 -4.79 -15.32
C PRO A 195 17.61 -5.35 -15.51
N GLY A 196 16.90 -4.85 -16.50
CA GLY A 196 15.56 -5.33 -16.86
C GLY A 196 14.44 -4.83 -15.96
N VAL A 197 14.71 -3.85 -15.11
CA VAL A 197 13.73 -3.21 -14.20
C VAL A 197 13.80 -1.70 -14.36
N THR A 198 12.67 -1.04 -14.24
CA THR A 198 12.57 0.42 -14.30
C THR A 198 11.36 0.91 -13.50
N SER A 199 11.18 2.22 -13.45
CA SER A 199 9.97 2.92 -13.04
C SER A 199 9.74 4.14 -13.92
N PRO A 200 8.57 4.79 -13.90
CA PRO A 200 8.33 5.97 -14.70
C PRO A 200 9.35 7.09 -14.39
N LEU A 201 9.82 7.77 -15.44
CA LEU A 201 10.64 8.98 -15.25
C LEU A 201 9.80 10.06 -14.54
N PRO A 202 10.27 10.59 -13.40
CA PRO A 202 9.57 11.68 -12.71
C PRO A 202 9.80 13.03 -13.41
N TYR A 203 8.78 13.91 -13.34
CA TYR A 203 8.86 15.30 -13.82
C TYR A 203 8.65 16.28 -12.64
N PRO A 204 9.65 16.49 -11.78
CA PRO A 204 9.53 17.35 -10.60
C PRO A 204 9.12 18.79 -10.94
N GLN A 205 9.56 19.30 -12.10
CA GLN A 205 9.28 20.68 -12.55
C GLN A 205 7.80 20.93 -12.88
N PHE A 206 7.01 19.86 -13.07
CA PHE A 206 5.58 19.92 -13.37
C PHE A 206 4.71 19.31 -12.26
N THR A 207 5.33 18.93 -11.13
CA THR A 207 4.63 18.29 -10.01
C THR A 207 4.50 19.26 -8.83
N CYS A 208 3.35 19.22 -8.17
CA CYS A 208 3.06 19.96 -6.93
C CYS A 208 2.20 19.07 -6.01
N ASP A 209 1.65 19.62 -4.92
CA ASP A 209 0.90 18.87 -3.91
C ASP A 209 -0.37 18.18 -4.44
N ASN A 210 -0.95 18.69 -5.53
CA ASN A 210 -2.23 18.21 -6.09
C ASN A 210 -2.17 17.78 -7.57
N VAL A 211 -0.99 17.88 -8.20
CA VAL A 211 -0.74 17.40 -9.57
C VAL A 211 0.61 16.68 -9.62
N LEU A 212 0.62 15.42 -10.04
CA LEU A 212 1.85 14.63 -10.24
C LEU A 212 2.00 14.32 -11.74
N VAL A 213 3.17 14.60 -12.28
CA VAL A 213 3.52 14.29 -13.66
C VAL A 213 4.68 13.31 -13.71
N MET A 214 4.47 12.21 -14.43
CA MET A 214 5.47 11.16 -14.63
C MET A 214 5.36 10.59 -16.04
N GLU A 215 6.37 9.86 -16.49
CA GLU A 215 6.34 9.16 -17.77
C GLU A 215 5.09 8.29 -17.90
N PHE A 216 4.46 8.34 -19.06
CA PHE A 216 3.44 7.36 -19.42
C PHE A 216 4.11 6.08 -19.95
N VAL A 217 4.02 5.01 -19.20
CA VAL A 217 4.60 3.71 -19.58
C VAL A 217 3.57 2.93 -20.40
N GLU A 218 3.86 2.71 -21.66
CA GLU A 218 3.10 1.81 -22.52
C GLU A 218 3.50 0.36 -22.24
N GLY A 219 2.77 -0.30 -21.34
CA GLY A 219 3.01 -1.68 -20.95
C GLY A 219 1.72 -2.41 -20.60
N GLU A 220 1.80 -3.72 -20.58
CA GLU A 220 0.71 -4.58 -20.09
C GLU A 220 0.97 -4.97 -18.64
N SER A 221 -0.11 -5.12 -17.87
CA SER A 221 -0.02 -5.64 -16.50
C SER A 221 0.59 -7.04 -16.49
N ILE A 222 1.48 -7.30 -15.55
CA ILE A 222 2.27 -8.54 -15.47
C ILE A 222 1.42 -9.81 -15.41
N ASP A 223 0.25 -9.77 -14.81
CA ASP A 223 -0.69 -10.89 -14.73
C ASP A 223 -1.23 -11.27 -16.13
N LYS A 224 -1.54 -10.29 -16.97
CA LYS A 224 -1.99 -10.53 -18.35
C LYS A 224 -0.90 -11.20 -19.18
N VAL A 225 0.33 -10.71 -19.06
CA VAL A 225 1.50 -11.29 -19.74
C VAL A 225 1.75 -12.73 -19.25
N ALA A 226 1.65 -12.97 -17.95
CA ALA A 226 1.85 -14.28 -17.35
C ALA A 226 0.80 -15.32 -17.80
N ILE A 227 -0.44 -14.90 -18.00
CA ILE A 227 -1.51 -15.77 -18.52
C ILE A 227 -1.27 -16.13 -20.00
N ALA A 228 -0.77 -15.18 -20.78
CA ALA A 228 -0.58 -15.33 -22.21
C ALA A 228 0.61 -16.25 -22.58
N ASP A 229 1.70 -16.22 -21.80
CA ASP A 229 2.94 -16.95 -22.08
C ASP A 229 3.61 -17.44 -20.78
N LYS A 230 3.56 -18.76 -20.55
CA LYS A 230 4.09 -19.37 -19.32
C LYS A 230 5.62 -19.37 -19.25
N GLU A 231 6.33 -19.48 -20.37
CA GLU A 231 7.80 -19.43 -20.36
C GLU A 231 8.29 -18.02 -20.06
N ARG A 232 7.68 -17.04 -20.69
CA ARG A 232 7.91 -15.62 -20.40
C ARG A 232 7.57 -15.27 -18.97
N ALA A 233 6.47 -15.81 -18.44
CA ALA A 233 6.05 -15.62 -17.05
C ALA A 233 7.10 -16.07 -16.04
N SER A 234 7.77 -17.21 -16.27
CA SER A 234 8.82 -17.71 -15.38
C SER A 234 10.00 -16.73 -15.31
N LYS A 235 10.47 -16.26 -16.46
CA LYS A 235 11.59 -15.31 -16.56
C LYS A 235 11.26 -13.95 -15.91
N LEU A 236 10.03 -13.47 -16.12
CA LEU A 236 9.56 -12.24 -15.49
C LEU A 236 9.39 -12.41 -13.98
N GLY A 237 8.91 -13.57 -13.53
CA GLY A 237 8.78 -13.90 -12.11
C GLY A 237 10.12 -13.92 -11.38
N GLU A 238 11.15 -14.54 -11.97
CA GLU A 238 12.50 -14.52 -11.43
C GLU A 238 13.07 -13.10 -11.33
N ARG A 239 12.89 -12.30 -12.38
CA ARG A 239 13.34 -10.90 -12.40
C ARG A 239 12.59 -10.03 -11.39
N LEU A 240 11.28 -10.24 -11.26
CA LEU A 240 10.45 -9.57 -10.28
C LEU A 240 10.91 -9.90 -8.85
N ALA A 241 11.11 -11.18 -8.56
CA ALA A 241 11.59 -11.63 -7.25
C ALA A 241 12.96 -11.03 -6.93
N GLN A 242 13.89 -11.08 -7.89
CA GLN A 242 15.22 -10.49 -7.74
C GLN A 242 15.14 -8.98 -7.49
N SER A 243 14.30 -8.27 -8.25
CA SER A 243 14.10 -6.83 -8.06
C SER A 243 13.56 -6.53 -6.67
N TYR A 244 12.56 -7.29 -6.19
CA TYR A 244 11.98 -7.06 -4.87
C TYR A 244 12.97 -7.35 -3.73
N ILE A 245 13.76 -8.42 -3.86
CA ILE A 245 14.85 -8.72 -2.90
C ILE A 245 15.84 -7.57 -2.85
N THR A 246 16.28 -7.05 -3.99
CA THR A 246 17.21 -5.91 -4.07
C THR A 246 16.62 -4.65 -3.39
N GLN A 247 15.33 -4.36 -3.62
CA GLN A 247 14.65 -3.25 -2.96
C GLN A 247 14.72 -3.36 -1.43
N VAL A 248 14.43 -4.55 -0.88
CA VAL A 248 14.38 -4.78 0.57
C VAL A 248 15.77 -4.88 1.18
N VAL A 249 16.64 -5.70 0.59
CA VAL A 249 17.94 -6.10 1.16
C VAL A 249 19.01 -5.05 0.90
N ASP A 250 19.15 -4.62 -0.36
CA ASP A 250 20.24 -3.73 -0.77
C ASP A 250 19.86 -2.26 -0.57
N ASN A 251 18.67 -1.87 -1.02
CA ASN A 251 18.24 -0.46 -0.98
C ASN A 251 17.58 -0.11 0.37
N GLY A 252 16.95 -1.07 1.05
CA GLY A 252 16.13 -0.82 2.25
C GLY A 252 14.98 0.14 1.98
N PHE A 253 14.58 0.25 0.72
CA PHE A 253 13.45 1.05 0.25
C PHE A 253 12.73 0.26 -0.83
N PHE A 254 11.44 -0.01 -0.63
CA PHE A 254 10.70 -0.97 -1.44
C PHE A 254 9.26 -0.54 -1.69
N HIS A 255 8.70 -1.04 -2.77
CA HIS A 255 7.30 -0.89 -3.10
C HIS A 255 6.45 -1.67 -2.08
N ALA A 256 5.58 -0.98 -1.37
CA ALA A 256 4.79 -1.60 -0.29
C ALA A 256 3.44 -2.19 -0.75
N ASP A 257 3.08 -2.00 -2.02
CA ASP A 257 1.87 -2.57 -2.64
C ASP A 257 2.20 -3.28 -3.97
N PRO A 258 2.91 -4.41 -3.97
CA PRO A 258 3.35 -5.13 -5.17
C PRO A 258 2.19 -5.87 -5.86
N HIS A 259 1.06 -5.20 -6.01
CA HIS A 259 -0.10 -5.71 -6.73
C HIS A 259 0.19 -5.81 -8.23
N PRO A 260 -0.27 -6.85 -8.96
CA PRO A 260 -0.02 -6.98 -10.39
C PRO A 260 -0.40 -5.76 -11.24
N GLY A 261 -1.42 -4.99 -10.81
CA GLY A 261 -1.81 -3.73 -11.44
C GLY A 261 -0.77 -2.60 -11.32
N ASN A 262 0.17 -2.72 -10.38
CA ASN A 262 1.27 -1.78 -10.16
C ASN A 262 2.58 -2.23 -10.82
N ILE A 263 2.53 -3.28 -11.63
CA ILE A 263 3.69 -3.85 -12.32
C ILE A 263 3.35 -4.02 -13.80
N LEU A 264 3.95 -3.18 -14.63
CA LEU A 264 3.80 -3.26 -16.08
C LEU A 264 4.99 -3.96 -16.72
N VAL A 265 4.74 -4.60 -17.84
CA VAL A 265 5.78 -5.20 -18.70
C VAL A 265 5.77 -4.48 -20.02
N LYS A 266 6.93 -3.92 -20.40
CA LYS A 266 7.19 -3.29 -21.69
C LYS A 266 8.52 -3.81 -22.23
N ASP A 267 8.52 -4.40 -23.42
CA ASP A 267 9.75 -4.86 -24.09
C ASP A 267 10.69 -5.68 -23.16
N GLU A 268 10.15 -6.62 -22.41
CA GLU A 268 10.86 -7.43 -21.41
C GLU A 268 11.35 -6.66 -20.16
N LEU A 269 11.09 -5.36 -20.05
CA LEU A 269 11.35 -4.59 -18.85
C LEU A 269 10.15 -4.71 -17.89
N ILE A 270 10.45 -4.91 -16.62
CA ILE A 270 9.49 -4.76 -15.52
C ILE A 270 9.49 -3.29 -15.10
N CYS A 271 8.34 -2.66 -15.16
CA CYS A 271 8.17 -1.29 -14.71
C CYS A 271 7.26 -1.24 -13.48
N TRP A 272 7.81 -0.81 -12.36
CA TRP A 272 7.07 -0.56 -11.13
C TRP A 272 6.40 0.80 -11.19
N ILE A 273 5.08 0.82 -11.06
CA ILE A 273 4.28 2.06 -11.08
C ILE A 273 3.55 2.25 -9.75
N ASP A 274 3.00 3.45 -9.54
CA ASP A 274 2.26 3.85 -8.34
C ASP A 274 3.10 3.74 -7.04
N LEU A 275 3.97 4.73 -6.84
CA LEU A 275 4.85 4.84 -5.67
C LEU A 275 4.19 5.57 -4.49
N GLY A 276 2.85 5.62 -4.46
CA GLY A 276 2.09 6.21 -3.36
C GLY A 276 2.30 5.45 -2.03
N MET A 277 2.56 4.15 -2.11
CA MET A 277 2.86 3.32 -0.94
C MET A 277 4.26 2.71 -1.06
N THR A 278 5.16 3.13 -0.19
CA THR A 278 6.54 2.61 -0.10
C THR A 278 6.90 2.28 1.34
N GLY A 279 7.76 1.29 1.51
CA GLY A 279 8.36 0.94 2.80
C GLY A 279 9.82 1.38 2.86
N SER A 280 10.29 1.70 4.06
CA SER A 280 11.70 2.02 4.32
C SER A 280 12.18 1.29 5.56
N LEU A 281 13.27 0.56 5.45
CA LEU A 281 13.94 -0.06 6.57
C LEU A 281 15.02 0.86 7.12
N THR A 282 15.08 0.99 8.43
CA THR A 282 16.24 1.58 9.11
C THR A 282 17.47 0.71 8.88
N SER A 283 18.67 1.28 9.08
CA SER A 283 19.92 0.50 8.98
C SER A 283 19.94 -0.71 9.90
N GLY A 284 19.35 -0.58 11.10
CA GLY A 284 19.22 -1.69 12.05
C GLY A 284 18.27 -2.79 11.55
N GLU A 285 17.11 -2.42 11.07
CA GLU A 285 16.14 -3.38 10.51
C GLU A 285 16.69 -4.08 9.26
N ARG A 286 17.37 -3.35 8.38
CA ARG A 286 18.03 -3.95 7.21
C ARG A 286 19.11 -4.95 7.61
N ALA A 287 19.91 -4.65 8.62
CA ALA A 287 20.89 -5.58 9.16
C ALA A 287 20.25 -6.86 9.73
N LEU A 288 19.09 -6.73 10.40
CA LEU A 288 18.33 -7.87 10.92
C LEU A 288 17.72 -8.71 9.80
N VAL A 289 17.19 -8.08 8.74
CA VAL A 289 16.69 -8.80 7.56
C VAL A 289 17.82 -9.59 6.90
N ASN A 290 18.97 -8.98 6.69
CA ASN A 290 20.14 -9.66 6.10
C ASN A 290 20.60 -10.83 6.99
N ARG A 291 20.64 -10.64 8.30
CA ARG A 291 20.95 -11.71 9.25
C ARG A 291 19.94 -12.85 9.20
N ALA A 292 18.65 -12.54 9.06
CA ALA A 292 17.61 -13.56 8.91
C ALA A 292 17.78 -14.37 7.62
N LEU A 293 18.09 -13.72 6.50
CA LEU A 293 18.34 -14.38 5.22
C LEU A 293 19.60 -15.25 5.25
N GLU A 294 20.69 -14.78 5.86
CA GLU A 294 21.91 -15.56 6.08
C GLU A 294 21.65 -16.78 6.97
N ALA A 295 20.89 -16.58 8.04
CA ALA A 295 20.50 -17.66 8.95
C ALA A 295 19.62 -18.71 8.27
N LEU A 296 18.72 -18.30 7.37
CA LEU A 296 17.95 -19.21 6.50
C LEU A 296 18.87 -20.02 5.59
N ALA A 297 19.80 -19.36 4.90
CA ALA A 297 20.72 -20.00 3.96
C ALA A 297 21.69 -20.96 4.66
N THR A 298 22.11 -20.66 5.88
CA THR A 298 23.04 -21.49 6.69
C THR A 298 22.34 -22.44 7.67
N HIS A 299 21.01 -22.51 7.66
CA HIS A 299 20.18 -23.30 8.57
C HIS A 299 20.47 -23.02 10.07
N ASN A 300 20.82 -21.78 10.38
CA ASN A 300 21.13 -21.37 11.74
C ASN A 300 19.85 -20.94 12.49
N VAL A 301 19.25 -21.87 13.21
CA VAL A 301 18.01 -21.69 13.98
C VAL A 301 18.12 -20.54 14.99
N PHE A 302 19.27 -20.45 15.69
CA PHE A 302 19.47 -19.43 16.72
C PHE A 302 19.52 -18.03 16.14
N ASP A 303 20.34 -17.82 15.09
CA ASP A 303 20.46 -16.51 14.45
C ASP A 303 19.17 -16.07 13.77
N LEU A 304 18.43 -17.01 13.17
CA LEU A 304 17.12 -16.72 12.60
C LEU A 304 16.14 -16.27 13.69
N LYS A 305 16.09 -16.98 14.83
CA LYS A 305 15.23 -16.59 15.96
C LYS A 305 15.57 -15.18 16.45
N GLU A 306 16.84 -14.90 16.70
CA GLU A 306 17.27 -13.58 17.20
C GLU A 306 16.96 -12.45 16.20
N ALA A 307 17.18 -12.67 14.91
CA ALA A 307 16.84 -11.71 13.87
C ALA A 307 15.33 -11.43 13.80
N LEU A 308 14.51 -12.49 13.85
CA LEU A 308 13.05 -12.37 13.85
C LEU A 308 12.52 -11.63 15.10
N LEU A 309 13.08 -11.92 16.27
CA LEU A 309 12.74 -11.21 17.50
C LEU A 309 13.09 -9.72 17.41
N GLY A 310 14.21 -9.37 16.78
CA GLY A 310 14.60 -7.98 16.56
C GLY A 310 13.69 -7.23 15.59
N LEU A 311 13.03 -7.93 14.64
CA LEU A 311 12.09 -7.39 13.68
C LEU A 311 10.64 -7.36 14.18
N THR A 312 10.37 -7.86 15.37
CA THR A 312 9.02 -8.01 15.91
C THR A 312 8.87 -7.30 17.26
N LYS A 313 7.62 -7.03 17.61
CA LYS A 313 7.22 -6.61 18.96
C LYS A 313 6.37 -7.70 19.59
N ALA A 314 6.71 -8.08 20.83
CA ALA A 314 5.93 -9.03 21.59
C ALA A 314 4.65 -8.36 22.14
N LYS A 315 3.49 -9.00 21.94
CA LYS A 315 2.20 -8.60 22.56
C LYS A 315 1.91 -9.36 23.85
N GLY A 316 2.83 -10.25 24.28
CA GLY A 316 2.70 -11.05 25.48
C GLY A 316 3.99 -11.83 25.79
N PRO A 317 3.99 -12.69 26.79
CA PRO A 317 5.13 -13.55 27.09
C PRO A 317 5.46 -14.49 25.93
N ILE A 318 6.75 -14.62 25.61
CA ILE A 318 7.26 -15.46 24.52
C ILE A 318 7.77 -16.78 25.13
N ASP A 319 7.29 -17.89 24.57
CA ASP A 319 7.90 -19.20 24.82
C ASP A 319 9.07 -19.43 23.85
N HIS A 320 10.27 -19.05 24.28
CA HIS A 320 11.49 -19.14 23.48
C HIS A 320 11.84 -20.57 23.06
N GLY A 321 11.50 -21.58 23.92
CA GLY A 321 11.74 -22.98 23.59
C GLY A 321 10.85 -23.47 22.46
N ARG A 322 9.55 -23.15 22.53
CA ARG A 322 8.57 -23.47 21.52
C ARG A 322 8.87 -22.76 20.20
N LEU A 323 9.21 -21.47 20.25
CA LEU A 323 9.60 -20.69 19.08
C LEU A 323 10.81 -21.30 18.37
N MET A 324 11.84 -21.67 19.12
CA MET A 324 13.04 -22.33 18.61
C MET A 324 12.73 -23.67 17.93
N GLY A 325 11.89 -24.48 18.56
CA GLY A 325 11.45 -25.77 18.00
C GLY A 325 10.67 -25.62 16.71
N GLN A 326 9.78 -24.63 16.62
CA GLN A 326 8.99 -24.34 15.41
C GLN A 326 9.88 -23.82 14.27
N ILE A 327 10.82 -22.92 14.55
CA ILE A 327 11.81 -22.44 13.57
C ILE A 327 12.68 -23.61 13.08
N SER A 328 13.13 -24.49 13.98
CA SER A 328 13.90 -25.68 13.59
C SER A 328 13.12 -26.61 12.68
N THR A 329 11.85 -26.84 12.96
CA THR A 329 10.98 -27.65 12.12
C THR A 329 10.83 -27.03 10.71
N LEU A 330 10.60 -25.74 10.66
CA LEU A 330 10.49 -25.00 9.41
C LEU A 330 11.77 -25.05 8.59
N LEU A 331 12.92 -24.81 9.20
CA LEU A 331 14.22 -24.91 8.51
C LEU A 331 14.50 -26.32 7.99
N ASN A 332 14.17 -27.36 8.77
CA ASN A 332 14.34 -28.74 8.34
C ASN A 332 13.41 -29.10 7.14
N GLN A 333 12.22 -28.53 7.09
CA GLN A 333 11.28 -28.73 5.99
C GLN A 333 11.82 -28.16 4.67
N TYR A 334 12.48 -27.00 4.73
CA TYR A 334 13.08 -26.33 3.57
C TYR A 334 14.53 -26.73 3.30
N GLY A 335 15.24 -27.28 4.29
CA GLY A 335 16.65 -27.64 4.18
C GLY A 335 16.98 -28.87 3.34
N THR A 336 15.95 -29.59 2.87
CA THR A 336 16.09 -30.74 1.96
C THR A 336 15.82 -30.36 0.49
N THR A 337 15.47 -29.11 0.25
CA THR A 337 15.10 -28.60 -1.09
C THR A 337 16.26 -27.77 -1.63
N ASP A 338 16.64 -27.98 -2.89
CA ASP A 338 17.61 -27.11 -3.56
C ASP A 338 17.13 -25.66 -3.52
N MET A 339 18.06 -24.71 -3.29
CA MET A 339 17.74 -23.28 -3.22
C MET A 339 16.99 -22.77 -4.45
N SER A 340 17.14 -23.43 -5.62
CA SER A 340 16.41 -23.14 -6.85
C SER A 340 14.92 -23.52 -6.80
N ASP A 341 14.56 -24.48 -5.95
CA ASP A 341 13.20 -24.99 -5.82
C ASP A 341 12.47 -24.42 -4.59
N LEU A 342 13.16 -23.60 -3.82
CA LEU A 342 12.65 -22.99 -2.58
C LEU A 342 11.62 -21.91 -2.93
N ASN A 343 10.35 -22.16 -2.61
CA ASN A 343 9.32 -21.13 -2.71
C ASN A 343 9.44 -20.15 -1.52
N ILE A 344 10.27 -19.12 -1.72
CA ILE A 344 10.55 -18.09 -0.71
C ILE A 344 9.26 -17.45 -0.20
N GLY A 345 8.27 -17.26 -1.08
CA GLY A 345 6.98 -16.68 -0.70
C GLY A 345 6.22 -17.55 0.31
N THR A 346 6.19 -18.87 0.10
CA THR A 346 5.57 -19.82 1.02
C THR A 346 6.31 -19.86 2.37
N ALA A 347 7.66 -19.89 2.33
CA ALA A 347 8.47 -19.88 3.54
C ALA A 347 8.25 -18.59 4.38
N LEU A 348 8.15 -17.43 3.72
CA LEU A 348 7.86 -16.15 4.40
C LEU A 348 6.47 -16.15 5.04
N LEU A 349 5.46 -16.66 4.35
CA LEU A 349 4.11 -16.76 4.90
C LEU A 349 4.08 -17.67 6.13
N GLU A 350 4.76 -18.81 6.10
CA GLU A 350 4.86 -19.72 7.24
C GLU A 350 5.61 -19.09 8.42
N ILE A 351 6.66 -18.31 8.16
CA ILE A 351 7.37 -17.53 9.20
C ILE A 351 6.41 -16.49 9.83
N ILE A 352 5.66 -15.77 9.04
CA ILE A 352 4.70 -14.77 9.56
C ILE A 352 3.62 -15.44 10.41
N GLU A 353 3.09 -16.57 9.97
CA GLU A 353 2.09 -17.34 10.70
C GLU A 353 2.64 -17.90 12.02
N LEU A 354 3.87 -18.37 11.98
CA LEU A 354 4.62 -18.83 13.17
C LEU A 354 4.79 -17.70 14.18
N LEU A 355 5.25 -16.53 13.75
CA LEU A 355 5.42 -15.36 14.61
C LEU A 355 4.09 -14.93 15.25
N ARG A 356 3.00 -14.91 14.47
CA ARG A 356 1.65 -14.61 14.98
C ARG A 356 1.21 -15.60 16.06
N SER A 357 1.49 -16.90 15.86
CA SER A 357 1.13 -17.94 16.81
C SER A 357 1.85 -17.80 18.17
N GLN A 358 2.96 -17.05 18.18
CA GLN A 358 3.77 -16.73 19.36
C GLN A 358 3.52 -15.31 19.91
N ASN A 359 2.43 -14.65 19.52
CA ASN A 359 2.11 -13.25 19.89
C ASN A 359 3.21 -12.25 19.48
N LEU A 360 3.92 -12.53 18.41
CA LEU A 360 4.91 -11.65 17.80
C LEU A 360 4.29 -10.95 16.58
N VAL A 361 4.43 -9.64 16.55
CA VAL A 361 3.93 -8.81 15.44
C VAL A 361 5.10 -8.07 14.83
N MET A 362 5.24 -8.16 13.52
CA MET A 362 6.27 -7.42 12.79
C MET A 362 6.16 -5.92 13.07
N THR A 363 7.28 -5.22 13.10
CA THR A 363 7.28 -3.76 13.20
C THR A 363 6.63 -3.15 11.96
N PRO A 364 5.92 -2.02 12.06
CA PRO A 364 5.20 -1.42 10.92
C PRO A 364 6.08 -1.14 9.69
N SER A 365 7.35 -0.79 9.90
CA SER A 365 8.35 -0.57 8.85
C SER A 365 8.67 -1.82 8.02
N VAL A 366 8.39 -3.02 8.54
CA VAL A 366 8.67 -4.30 7.89
C VAL A 366 7.41 -4.93 7.29
N THR A 367 6.22 -4.49 7.71
CA THR A 367 4.91 -5.02 7.28
C THR A 367 4.18 -4.17 6.27
N MET A 368 4.64 -2.96 6.00
CA MET A 368 4.05 -2.11 4.95
C MET A 368 4.53 -2.48 3.59
#